data_4aa40c628d1842f2378d192bb18a05cd
#
_entry.id   4aa40c628d1842f2378d192bb18a05cd
#
_cell.length_a   1.000
_cell.length_b   1.000
_cell.length_c   1.000
_cell.angle_alpha   90.00
_cell.angle_beta   90.00
_cell.angle_gamma   90.00
#
_symmetry.space_group_name_H-M   'P 1'
#
loop_
_entity.id
_entity.type
_entity.pdbx_description
1 polymer ?
#
loop_
_entity_poly.entity_id
_entity_poly.type
_entity_poly.pdbx_seq_one_letter_code
_entity_poly.pdbx_strand_id
1 'polypeptide(L)'
;NSSAIEKNDTIYLPFSEISEKVYDVDLEYIQDTNTIIIDSLDRKQEVANTTKETKLKYKPQTLSGTLEKIEANEQVVYIEETNNWAEVRSKDGTIGYIKKEDLGNVEVAREAKEYIDKVEGKVNLVWDYYSEYAKAPDRMGETMDGVNVVSPSFFSLERESNGEIYDNAKDDGAEYIEWAHNNNYQVWAMFSNNSLKDTTSQILNDYEKREAMIENLMDLVEEYNLDGVNVDFENMNESDKNVYSRFLIELAPRLKKIGKTLSVDVTAPDGSETW
;
A
#
# COMPACT_ATOMS: atom_id res chain seq x y z
N ASN A 1 14.43 -12.77 13.99
CA ASN A 1 13.60 -13.15 12.82
C ASN A 1 12.68 -14.28 13.26
N SER A 2 11.42 -13.97 13.52
CA SER A 2 10.42 -14.99 13.80
C SER A 2 9.79 -15.39 12.47
N SER A 3 10.07 -16.59 12.02
CA SER A 3 9.48 -17.14 10.81
C SER A 3 8.06 -17.64 11.09
N ALA A 4 7.21 -17.67 10.07
CA ALA A 4 5.96 -18.41 10.13
C ALA A 4 6.23 -19.88 10.51
N ILE A 5 5.40 -20.45 11.36
CA ILE A 5 5.55 -21.84 11.82
C ILE A 5 4.38 -22.64 11.27
N GLU A 6 4.66 -23.74 10.58
CA GLU A 6 3.65 -24.71 10.21
C GLU A 6 3.59 -25.83 11.26
N LYS A 7 2.41 -26.12 11.76
CA LYS A 7 2.15 -27.20 12.71
C LYS A 7 0.76 -27.78 12.47
N ASN A 8 0.69 -29.08 12.20
CA ASN A 8 -0.56 -29.81 11.94
C ASN A 8 -1.38 -29.16 10.80
N ASP A 9 -0.77 -28.90 9.67
CA ASP A 9 -1.35 -28.23 8.48
C ASP A 9 -1.92 -26.82 8.77
N THR A 10 -1.48 -26.19 9.87
CA THR A 10 -1.88 -24.83 10.26
C THR A 10 -0.65 -23.94 10.28
N ILE A 11 -0.75 -22.80 9.61
CA ILE A 11 0.30 -21.78 9.57
C ILE A 11 0.07 -20.80 10.72
N TYR A 12 1.09 -20.63 11.54
CA TYR A 12 1.12 -19.65 12.64
C TYR A 12 2.01 -18.49 12.23
N LEU A 13 1.51 -17.28 12.32
CA LEU A 13 2.23 -16.06 12.02
C LEU A 13 2.73 -15.37 13.29
N PRO A 14 3.91 -14.73 13.29
CA PRO A 14 4.41 -13.98 14.43
C PRO A 14 3.63 -12.67 14.57
N PHE A 15 2.71 -12.63 15.52
CA PHE A 15 1.78 -11.52 15.75
C PHE A 15 2.48 -10.16 15.91
N SER A 16 3.51 -10.08 16.74
CA SER A 16 4.22 -8.83 17.02
C SER A 16 5.05 -8.30 15.85
N GLU A 17 5.54 -9.17 14.96
CA GLU A 17 6.37 -8.74 13.83
C GLU A 17 5.54 -8.23 12.65
N ILE A 18 4.29 -8.70 12.52
CA ILE A 18 3.38 -8.23 11.46
C ILE A 18 3.00 -6.78 11.69
N SER A 19 2.73 -6.38 12.95
CA SER A 19 2.32 -5.01 13.29
C SER A 19 3.44 -3.99 13.15
N GLU A 20 4.68 -4.38 13.50
CA GLU A 20 5.78 -3.42 13.63
C GLU A 20 6.57 -3.23 12.34
N LYS A 21 6.68 -4.28 11.49
CA LYS A 21 7.67 -4.29 10.40
C LYS A 21 7.10 -4.24 9.00
N VAL A 22 5.89 -4.75 8.78
CA VAL A 22 5.40 -4.96 7.41
C VAL A 22 4.21 -4.09 7.05
N TYR A 23 3.25 -3.95 7.95
CA TYR A 23 2.02 -3.20 7.70
C TYR A 23 1.79 -2.19 8.81
N ASP A 24 1.42 -0.97 8.49
CA ASP A 24 0.95 0.01 9.48
C ASP A 24 -0.43 -0.40 9.99
N VAL A 25 -0.44 -1.36 10.87
CA VAL A 25 -1.65 -1.91 11.49
C VAL A 25 -1.49 -1.93 13.01
N ASP A 26 -2.60 -1.69 13.69
CA ASP A 26 -2.76 -1.95 15.10
C ASP A 26 -3.33 -3.35 15.28
N LEU A 27 -2.72 -4.14 16.16
CA LEU A 27 -3.10 -5.52 16.41
C LEU A 27 -3.49 -5.70 17.86
N GLU A 28 -4.70 -6.20 18.07
CA GLU A 28 -5.21 -6.55 19.39
C GLU A 28 -5.65 -8.02 19.43
N TYR A 29 -5.27 -8.74 20.48
CA TYR A 29 -5.73 -10.10 20.71
C TYR A 29 -6.66 -10.13 21.92
N ILE A 30 -7.91 -10.48 21.69
CA ILE A 30 -8.93 -10.63 22.73
C ILE A 30 -8.96 -12.10 23.14
N GLN A 31 -8.40 -12.38 24.30
CA GLN A 31 -8.23 -13.74 24.80
C GLN A 31 -9.57 -14.45 25.07
N ASP A 32 -10.56 -13.74 25.60
CA ASP A 32 -11.85 -14.32 26.00
C ASP A 32 -12.65 -14.84 24.80
N THR A 33 -12.54 -14.20 23.66
CA THR A 33 -13.23 -14.59 22.41
C THR A 33 -12.30 -15.29 21.42
N ASN A 34 -11.00 -15.36 21.72
CA ASN A 34 -9.96 -15.86 20.81
C ASN A 34 -9.98 -15.13 19.45
N THR A 35 -10.20 -13.82 19.50
CA THR A 35 -10.33 -12.95 18.34
C THR A 35 -9.09 -12.10 18.18
N ILE A 36 -8.60 -11.96 16.94
CA ILE A 36 -7.56 -11.00 16.56
C ILE A 36 -8.23 -9.85 15.81
N ILE A 37 -8.05 -8.64 16.30
CA ILE A 37 -8.44 -7.41 15.61
C ILE A 37 -7.22 -6.88 14.88
N ILE A 38 -7.42 -6.47 13.64
CA ILE A 38 -6.40 -5.86 12.79
C ILE A 38 -6.98 -4.55 12.25
N ASP A 39 -6.51 -3.43 12.78
CA ASP A 39 -6.93 -2.10 12.36
C ASP A 39 -5.82 -1.41 11.55
N SER A 40 -6.14 -0.97 10.35
CA SER A 40 -5.20 -0.19 9.54
C SER A 40 -5.02 1.22 10.11
N LEU A 41 -3.77 1.65 10.28
CA LEU A 41 -3.44 2.99 10.80
C LEU A 41 -3.66 4.11 9.77
N ASP A 42 -3.80 3.77 8.48
CA ASP A 42 -4.09 4.72 7.41
C ASP A 42 -5.58 5.07 7.30
N ARG A 43 -6.39 4.53 8.19
CA ARG A 43 -7.82 4.84 8.28
C ARG A 43 -8.14 5.55 9.59
N LYS A 44 -8.97 6.55 9.47
CA LYS A 44 -9.59 7.19 10.63
C LYS A 44 -10.38 6.13 11.41
N GLN A 45 -10.25 6.13 12.73
CA GLN A 45 -11.06 5.31 13.61
C GLN A 45 -12.02 6.21 14.40
N GLU A 46 -13.30 5.94 14.27
CA GLU A 46 -14.36 6.63 14.96
C GLU A 46 -14.95 5.71 16.03
N VAL A 47 -15.41 6.31 17.13
CA VAL A 47 -16.03 5.60 18.25
C VAL A 47 -17.30 6.32 18.70
N ALA A 48 -18.19 5.58 19.32
CA ALA A 48 -19.35 6.13 20.00
C ALA A 48 -19.62 5.35 21.29
N ASN A 49 -20.19 6.00 22.29
CA ASN A 49 -20.66 5.31 23.49
C ASN A 49 -22.15 4.98 23.36
N THR A 50 -22.56 3.82 23.82
CA THR A 50 -23.99 3.50 23.95
C THR A 50 -24.64 4.39 25.00
N THR A 51 -25.84 4.88 24.75
CA THR A 51 -26.61 5.73 25.68
C THR A 51 -27.44 4.91 26.68
N LYS A 52 -27.65 3.64 26.40
CA LYS A 52 -28.40 2.66 27.21
C LYS A 52 -27.97 1.25 26.85
N GLU A 53 -28.36 0.27 27.67
CA GLU A 53 -28.22 -1.15 27.28
C GLU A 53 -28.92 -1.39 25.94
N THR A 54 -28.21 -1.99 24.99
CA THR A 54 -28.70 -2.26 23.65
C THR A 54 -28.26 -3.62 23.13
N LYS A 55 -28.67 -3.98 21.93
CA LYS A 55 -28.37 -5.28 21.30
C LYS A 55 -27.65 -5.09 19.99
N LEU A 56 -26.49 -5.69 19.88
CA LEU A 56 -25.78 -5.84 18.63
C LEU A 56 -26.50 -6.86 17.76
N LYS A 57 -26.94 -6.47 16.58
CA LYS A 57 -27.75 -7.25 15.65
C LYS A 57 -26.92 -7.76 14.49
N TYR A 58 -27.25 -8.93 13.97
CA TYR A 58 -26.62 -9.52 12.79
C TYR A 58 -26.92 -8.75 11.49
N LYS A 59 -28.10 -8.10 11.40
CA LYS A 59 -28.53 -7.25 10.27
C LYS A 59 -29.16 -5.98 10.79
N PRO A 60 -29.17 -4.88 10.01
CA PRO A 60 -29.79 -3.60 10.40
C PRO A 60 -31.32 -3.68 10.41
N GLN A 61 -31.87 -4.58 11.22
CA GLN A 61 -33.31 -4.84 11.34
C GLN A 61 -33.66 -5.24 12.76
N THR A 62 -34.77 -4.73 13.26
CA THR A 62 -35.23 -4.97 14.65
C THR A 62 -35.44 -6.46 14.95
N LEU A 63 -35.96 -7.24 14.00
CA LEU A 63 -36.23 -8.67 14.16
C LEU A 63 -35.01 -9.56 13.86
N SER A 64 -33.89 -8.97 13.52
CA SER A 64 -32.66 -9.75 13.31
C SER A 64 -32.15 -10.44 14.58
N GLY A 65 -31.41 -11.52 14.42
CA GLY A 65 -30.74 -12.20 15.51
C GLY A 65 -29.84 -11.25 16.31
N THR A 66 -29.76 -11.49 17.62
CA THR A 66 -28.85 -10.75 18.51
C THR A 66 -27.54 -11.51 18.57
N LEU A 67 -26.44 -10.80 18.29
CA LEU A 67 -25.08 -11.34 18.41
C LEU A 67 -24.58 -11.20 19.84
N GLU A 68 -24.78 -10.01 20.42
CA GLU A 68 -24.25 -9.62 21.72
C GLU A 68 -25.17 -8.60 22.39
N LYS A 69 -25.07 -8.46 23.70
CA LYS A 69 -25.63 -7.36 24.46
C LYS A 69 -24.53 -6.38 24.80
N ILE A 70 -24.77 -5.11 24.57
CA ILE A 70 -23.83 -4.03 24.86
C ILE A 70 -24.40 -3.23 26.03
N GLU A 71 -23.59 -3.03 27.07
CA GLU A 71 -24.00 -2.29 28.27
C GLU A 71 -24.14 -0.78 27.97
N ALA A 72 -24.82 -0.07 28.86
CA ALA A 72 -24.90 1.39 28.78
C ALA A 72 -23.52 2.02 29.03
N ASN A 73 -23.20 3.09 28.30
CA ASN A 73 -21.90 3.80 28.31
C ASN A 73 -20.72 2.96 27.87
N GLU A 74 -20.95 1.86 27.18
CA GLU A 74 -19.89 1.07 26.57
C GLU A 74 -19.47 1.68 25.24
N GLN A 75 -18.17 1.81 25.03
CA GLN A 75 -17.60 2.33 23.78
C GLN A 75 -17.58 1.24 22.71
N VAL A 76 -18.00 1.59 21.52
CA VAL A 76 -17.94 0.77 20.30
C VAL A 76 -17.19 1.51 19.21
N VAL A 77 -16.45 0.75 18.36
CA VAL A 77 -15.86 1.33 17.15
C VAL A 77 -16.97 1.51 16.12
N TYR A 78 -17.10 2.73 15.61
CA TYR A 78 -18.11 3.11 14.62
C TYR A 78 -17.55 2.89 13.22
N ILE A 79 -18.17 2.04 12.40
CA ILE A 79 -17.65 1.64 11.09
C ILE A 79 -18.35 2.41 9.97
N GLU A 80 -19.68 2.27 9.87
CA GLU A 80 -20.47 2.96 8.85
C GLU A 80 -21.94 3.12 9.23
N GLU A 81 -22.65 3.92 8.44
CA GLU A 81 -24.09 4.15 8.62
C GLU A 81 -24.92 3.45 7.55
N THR A 82 -26.02 2.85 7.96
CA THR A 82 -27.05 2.31 7.07
C THR A 82 -28.43 2.71 7.57
N ASN A 83 -29.04 3.72 6.99
CA ASN A 83 -30.34 4.28 7.42
C ASN A 83 -30.31 4.70 8.90
N ASN A 84 -31.15 4.06 9.75
CA ASN A 84 -31.25 4.32 11.17
C ASN A 84 -30.37 3.42 12.03
N TRP A 85 -29.44 2.70 11.41
CA TRP A 85 -28.51 1.78 12.04
C TRP A 85 -27.08 2.21 11.80
N ALA A 86 -26.21 1.87 12.74
CA ALA A 86 -24.77 1.97 12.58
C ALA A 86 -24.17 0.57 12.64
N GLU A 87 -23.28 0.25 11.72
CA GLU A 87 -22.39 -0.89 11.85
C GLU A 87 -21.29 -0.53 12.83
N VAL A 88 -21.12 -1.37 13.82
CA VAL A 88 -20.14 -1.13 14.89
C VAL A 88 -19.41 -2.41 15.25
N ARG A 89 -18.25 -2.26 15.87
CA ARG A 89 -17.51 -3.35 16.49
C ARG A 89 -17.51 -3.17 18.01
N SER A 90 -17.92 -4.20 18.72
CA SER A 90 -17.85 -4.23 20.20
C SER A 90 -16.41 -4.37 20.69
N LYS A 91 -16.19 -4.15 21.99
CA LYS A 91 -14.90 -4.41 22.66
C LYS A 91 -14.43 -5.86 22.53
N ASP A 92 -15.38 -6.80 22.38
CA ASP A 92 -15.09 -8.23 22.24
C ASP A 92 -14.80 -8.64 20.78
N GLY A 93 -14.72 -7.65 19.86
CA GLY A 93 -14.38 -7.85 18.45
C GLY A 93 -15.56 -8.23 17.56
N THR A 94 -16.78 -8.33 18.10
CA THR A 94 -17.98 -8.68 17.33
C THR A 94 -18.43 -7.49 16.49
N ILE A 95 -18.60 -7.70 15.18
CA ILE A 95 -19.15 -6.69 14.26
C ILE A 95 -20.63 -6.94 14.05
N GLY A 96 -21.43 -5.88 14.10
CA GLY A 96 -22.87 -5.94 13.91
C GLY A 96 -23.52 -4.55 13.91
N TYR A 97 -24.83 -4.52 14.07
CA TYR A 97 -25.63 -3.30 13.91
C TYR A 97 -26.30 -2.88 15.19
N ILE A 98 -26.16 -1.61 15.55
CA ILE A 98 -26.89 -0.94 16.65
C ILE A 98 -27.74 0.18 16.04
N LYS A 99 -28.90 0.46 16.63
CA LYS A 99 -29.69 1.62 16.24
C LYS A 99 -28.94 2.90 16.58
N LYS A 100 -28.92 3.87 15.65
CA LYS A 100 -28.26 5.17 15.87
C LYS A 100 -28.81 5.91 17.08
N GLU A 101 -30.11 5.78 17.39
CA GLU A 101 -30.74 6.36 18.57
C GLU A 101 -30.20 5.83 19.91
N ASP A 102 -29.53 4.70 19.90
CA ASP A 102 -28.94 4.06 21.08
C ASP A 102 -27.45 4.44 21.26
N LEU A 103 -26.91 5.23 20.34
CA LEU A 103 -25.53 5.72 20.34
C LEU A 103 -25.48 7.20 20.69
N GLY A 104 -24.44 7.61 21.39
CA GLY A 104 -24.07 9.00 21.60
C GLY A 104 -23.40 9.64 20.39
N ASN A 105 -22.73 10.74 20.63
CA ASN A 105 -21.96 11.42 19.57
C ASN A 105 -20.83 10.49 19.07
N VAL A 106 -20.61 10.56 17.78
CA VAL A 106 -19.45 9.91 17.15
C VAL A 106 -18.25 10.85 17.30
N GLU A 107 -17.15 10.31 17.81
CA GLU A 107 -15.92 11.02 18.05
C GLU A 107 -14.76 10.32 17.32
N VAL A 108 -13.77 11.10 16.90
CA VAL A 108 -12.55 10.55 16.30
C VAL A 108 -11.64 10.07 17.41
N ALA A 109 -11.44 8.75 17.50
CA ALA A 109 -10.50 8.16 18.46
C ALA A 109 -9.05 8.16 17.92
N ARG A 110 -8.91 8.02 16.61
CA ARG A 110 -7.61 8.07 15.93
C ARG A 110 -7.80 8.67 14.55
N GLU A 111 -7.00 9.68 14.22
CA GLU A 111 -6.89 10.19 12.85
C GLU A 111 -6.16 9.18 11.95
N ALA A 112 -6.45 9.24 10.67
CA ALA A 112 -5.69 8.47 9.69
C ALA A 112 -4.24 8.97 9.69
N LYS A 113 -3.28 8.05 9.72
CA LYS A 113 -1.88 8.38 9.55
C LYS A 113 -1.62 8.66 8.07
N GLU A 114 -1.31 9.90 7.74
CA GLU A 114 -0.89 10.27 6.40
C GLU A 114 0.62 10.07 6.25
N TYR A 115 1.03 9.36 5.20
CA TYR A 115 2.42 8.98 4.95
C TYR A 115 2.98 9.63 3.69
N ILE A 116 2.13 10.13 2.81
CA ILE A 116 2.49 10.55 1.45
C ILE A 116 2.03 11.98 1.23
N ASP A 117 2.93 12.84 0.79
CA ASP A 117 2.58 14.13 0.22
C ASP A 117 1.86 13.89 -1.11
N LYS A 118 0.55 13.98 -1.06
CA LYS A 118 -0.28 13.78 -2.25
C LYS A 118 -0.08 14.92 -3.23
N VAL A 119 0.03 14.57 -4.50
CA VAL A 119 -0.09 15.54 -5.59
C VAL A 119 -1.47 16.18 -5.51
N GLU A 120 -1.53 17.51 -5.40
CA GLU A 120 -2.81 18.21 -5.42
C GLU A 120 -3.48 18.11 -6.81
N GLY A 121 -4.74 17.70 -6.82
CA GLY A 121 -5.54 17.60 -8.04
C GLY A 121 -5.28 16.32 -8.84
N LYS A 122 -5.09 16.47 -10.16
CA LYS A 122 -4.82 15.34 -11.06
C LYS A 122 -3.32 15.13 -11.20
N VAL A 123 -2.90 13.87 -11.21
CA VAL A 123 -1.55 13.51 -11.60
C VAL A 123 -1.40 13.70 -13.11
N ASN A 124 -0.45 14.55 -13.49
CA ASN A 124 -0.01 14.73 -14.86
C ASN A 124 1.46 14.32 -14.93
N LEU A 125 1.67 13.06 -15.30
CA LEU A 125 2.99 12.44 -15.33
C LEU A 125 3.57 12.48 -16.74
N VAL A 126 4.87 12.72 -16.83
CA VAL A 126 5.68 12.63 -18.05
C VAL A 126 6.79 11.62 -17.82
N TRP A 127 6.95 10.69 -18.77
CA TRP A 127 8.11 9.81 -18.81
C TRP A 127 9.26 10.50 -19.51
N ASP A 128 10.45 10.43 -18.89
CA ASP A 128 11.71 10.91 -19.49
C ASP A 128 12.64 9.72 -19.71
N TYR A 129 13.05 9.55 -20.97
CA TYR A 129 14.01 8.48 -21.30
C TYR A 129 15.40 8.85 -20.82
N TYR A 130 15.97 7.93 -20.04
CA TYR A 130 17.29 8.04 -19.44
C TYR A 130 18.04 6.72 -19.63
N SER A 131 19.31 6.75 -20.03
CA SER A 131 20.14 5.56 -20.12
C SER A 131 21.62 5.93 -20.03
N GLU A 132 22.49 4.97 -19.87
CA GLU A 132 23.94 5.19 -19.89
C GLU A 132 24.46 5.84 -21.20
N TYR A 133 23.68 5.73 -22.29
CA TYR A 133 24.01 6.31 -23.60
C TYR A 133 23.26 7.60 -23.91
N ALA A 134 22.18 7.87 -23.20
CA ALA A 134 21.34 9.03 -23.38
C ALA A 134 21.09 9.68 -22.03
N LYS A 135 21.85 10.71 -21.72
CA LYS A 135 21.59 11.53 -20.53
C LYS A 135 20.18 12.07 -20.56
N ALA A 136 19.63 12.36 -19.37
CA ALA A 136 18.38 13.08 -19.29
C ALA A 136 18.42 14.29 -20.23
N PRO A 137 17.29 14.63 -20.86
CA PRO A 137 17.21 15.86 -21.63
C PRO A 137 17.73 17.01 -20.77
N ASP A 138 18.61 17.84 -21.34
CA ASP A 138 19.03 19.07 -20.66
C ASP A 138 17.80 19.98 -20.53
N ARG A 139 17.15 19.84 -19.38
CA ARG A 139 15.97 20.62 -19.01
C ARG A 139 16.32 21.83 -18.14
N MET A 140 17.60 22.14 -18.00
CA MET A 140 18.08 23.27 -17.23
C MET A 140 17.48 24.57 -17.76
N GLY A 141 16.58 25.15 -16.97
CA GLY A 141 15.87 26.39 -17.31
C GLY A 141 14.55 26.21 -18.07
N GLU A 142 14.12 24.96 -18.36
CA GLU A 142 12.81 24.68 -18.95
C GLU A 142 11.81 24.20 -17.89
N THR A 143 10.56 24.61 -18.04
CA THR A 143 9.42 24.13 -17.26
C THR A 143 8.40 23.51 -18.19
N MET A 144 7.65 22.52 -17.68
CA MET A 144 6.59 21.85 -18.42
C MET A 144 5.23 22.24 -17.81
N ASP A 145 4.50 23.09 -18.52
CA ASP A 145 3.20 23.57 -18.06
C ASP A 145 2.23 22.40 -17.83
N GLY A 146 1.62 22.38 -16.63
CA GLY A 146 0.62 21.39 -16.26
C GLY A 146 1.19 20.03 -15.80
N VAL A 147 2.49 19.80 -15.86
CA VAL A 147 3.15 18.61 -15.31
C VAL A 147 3.38 18.79 -13.82
N ASN A 148 3.17 17.75 -13.05
CA ASN A 148 3.47 17.73 -11.60
C ASN A 148 4.28 16.49 -11.18
N VAL A 149 4.45 15.52 -12.08
CA VAL A 149 5.27 14.33 -11.85
C VAL A 149 6.14 14.06 -13.07
N VAL A 150 7.41 13.80 -12.83
CA VAL A 150 8.34 13.30 -13.85
C VAL A 150 8.74 11.87 -13.50
N SER A 151 8.80 11.00 -14.49
CA SER A 151 9.14 9.60 -14.33
C SER A 151 10.32 9.24 -15.25
N PRO A 152 11.56 9.53 -14.80
CA PRO A 152 12.75 9.16 -15.57
C PRO A 152 13.00 7.66 -15.50
N SER A 153 13.47 7.06 -16.61
CA SER A 153 13.78 5.63 -16.69
C SER A 153 15.10 5.29 -15.99
N PHE A 154 15.14 5.52 -14.68
CA PHE A 154 16.34 5.36 -13.86
C PHE A 154 16.71 3.92 -13.61
N PHE A 155 15.74 3.04 -13.40
CA PHE A 155 15.98 1.70 -12.88
C PHE A 155 15.46 0.62 -13.82
N SER A 156 16.21 -0.46 -13.93
CA SER A 156 15.78 -1.59 -14.74
C SER A 156 16.33 -2.93 -14.23
N LEU A 157 15.64 -4.01 -14.59
CA LEU A 157 16.20 -5.36 -14.49
C LEU A 157 17.15 -5.62 -15.65
N GLU A 158 18.21 -6.38 -15.40
CA GLU A 158 19.10 -6.91 -16.42
C GLU A 158 18.94 -8.42 -16.60
N ARG A 159 19.51 -8.93 -17.68
CA ARG A 159 19.57 -10.39 -17.91
C ARG A 159 20.36 -11.05 -16.79
N GLU A 160 19.85 -12.21 -16.34
CA GLU A 160 20.47 -13.02 -15.28
C GLU A 160 20.47 -12.34 -13.89
N SER A 161 19.72 -11.24 -13.70
CA SER A 161 19.53 -10.64 -12.38
C SER A 161 18.90 -11.64 -11.41
N ASN A 162 19.35 -11.59 -10.15
CA ASN A 162 18.74 -12.30 -9.01
C ASN A 162 18.04 -11.36 -8.04
N GLY A 163 17.64 -10.18 -8.51
CA GLY A 163 17.07 -9.10 -7.73
C GLY A 163 17.91 -7.83 -7.76
N GLU A 164 19.11 -7.87 -8.37
CA GLU A 164 19.91 -6.67 -8.60
C GLU A 164 19.21 -5.76 -9.61
N ILE A 165 19.28 -4.47 -9.35
CA ILE A 165 18.69 -3.42 -10.18
C ILE A 165 19.81 -2.63 -10.84
N TYR A 166 19.70 -2.47 -12.17
CA TYR A 166 20.59 -1.60 -12.89
C TYR A 166 20.16 -0.14 -12.73
N ASP A 167 21.13 0.65 -12.32
CA ASP A 167 20.94 2.07 -12.08
C ASP A 167 21.51 2.89 -13.24
N ASN A 168 20.64 3.50 -14.04
CA ASN A 168 21.02 4.41 -15.12
C ASN A 168 21.30 5.82 -14.61
N ALA A 169 20.88 6.16 -13.40
CA ALA A 169 20.94 7.53 -12.86
C ALA A 169 22.30 7.91 -12.28
N LYS A 170 23.23 6.96 -12.17
CA LYS A 170 24.52 7.05 -11.44
C LYS A 170 25.25 8.40 -11.55
N ASP A 171 25.32 8.94 -12.75
CA ASP A 171 26.19 10.09 -13.01
C ASP A 171 25.45 11.43 -12.91
N ASP A 172 24.22 11.50 -13.42
CA ASP A 172 23.49 12.77 -13.61
C ASP A 172 22.12 12.79 -12.89
N GLY A 173 21.72 11.70 -12.27
CA GLY A 173 20.40 11.55 -11.65
C GLY A 173 20.14 12.57 -10.54
N ALA A 174 21.15 12.88 -9.75
CA ALA A 174 21.05 13.88 -8.69
C ALA A 174 20.73 15.27 -9.24
N GLU A 175 21.37 15.68 -10.34
CA GLU A 175 21.12 16.99 -10.99
C GLU A 175 19.71 17.04 -11.58
N TYR A 176 19.24 15.94 -12.18
CA TYR A 176 17.88 15.84 -12.69
C TYR A 176 16.83 15.97 -11.57
N ILE A 177 17.04 15.29 -10.45
CA ILE A 177 16.14 15.34 -9.29
C ILE A 177 16.12 16.74 -8.69
N GLU A 178 17.27 17.38 -8.52
CA GLU A 178 17.35 18.76 -8.06
C GLU A 178 16.60 19.72 -8.99
N TRP A 179 16.76 19.59 -10.31
CA TRP A 179 15.98 20.35 -11.28
C TRP A 179 14.47 20.12 -11.12
N ALA A 180 14.03 18.88 -10.98
CA ALA A 180 12.63 18.52 -10.83
C ALA A 180 12.03 19.15 -9.55
N HIS A 181 12.69 18.98 -8.41
CA HIS A 181 12.24 19.55 -7.15
C HIS A 181 12.23 21.08 -7.16
N ASN A 182 13.23 21.73 -7.77
CA ASN A 182 13.27 23.18 -7.93
C ASN A 182 12.11 23.73 -8.78
N ASN A 183 11.50 22.89 -9.62
CA ASN A 183 10.33 23.22 -10.43
C ASN A 183 9.01 22.68 -9.86
N ASN A 184 9.02 22.20 -8.61
CA ASN A 184 7.88 21.61 -7.91
C ASN A 184 7.30 20.35 -8.58
N TYR A 185 8.13 19.57 -9.26
CA TYR A 185 7.77 18.25 -9.77
C TYR A 185 8.15 17.20 -8.75
N GLN A 186 7.27 16.23 -8.54
CA GLN A 186 7.65 14.98 -7.87
C GLN A 186 8.40 14.08 -8.85
N VAL A 187 9.39 13.33 -8.35
CA VAL A 187 10.15 12.36 -9.13
C VAL A 187 9.71 10.95 -8.72
N TRP A 188 8.93 10.31 -9.61
CA TRP A 188 8.57 8.90 -9.47
C TRP A 188 9.40 8.10 -10.46
N ALA A 189 10.59 7.67 -10.03
CA ALA A 189 11.52 6.99 -10.92
C ALA A 189 10.89 5.73 -11.52
N MET A 190 10.99 5.59 -12.85
CA MET A 190 10.54 4.39 -13.54
C MET A 190 11.44 3.22 -13.19
N PHE A 191 10.83 2.09 -12.83
CA PHE A 191 11.47 0.79 -12.68
C PHE A 191 10.90 -0.18 -13.69
N SER A 192 11.69 -0.50 -14.71
CA SER A 192 11.32 -1.37 -15.82
C SER A 192 11.91 -2.76 -15.68
N ASN A 193 11.20 -3.77 -16.16
CA ASN A 193 11.76 -5.11 -16.32
C ASN A 193 12.51 -5.31 -17.65
N ASN A 194 12.69 -4.25 -18.45
CA ASN A 194 13.30 -4.31 -19.79
C ASN A 194 12.66 -5.38 -20.71
N SER A 195 11.36 -5.65 -20.53
CA SER A 195 10.65 -6.73 -21.24
C SER A 195 11.30 -8.11 -21.10
N LEU A 196 12.11 -8.34 -20.06
CA LEU A 196 12.86 -9.59 -19.80
C LEU A 196 11.96 -10.64 -19.15
N LYS A 197 11.08 -11.21 -19.93
CA LYS A 197 10.02 -12.13 -19.52
C LYS A 197 10.48 -13.25 -18.57
N ASP A 198 11.53 -13.96 -18.95
CA ASP A 198 12.00 -15.13 -18.20
C ASP A 198 12.70 -14.71 -16.89
N THR A 199 13.52 -13.67 -16.93
CA THR A 199 14.17 -13.10 -15.73
C THR A 199 13.14 -12.59 -14.75
N THR A 200 12.14 -11.83 -15.24
CA THR A 200 11.03 -11.33 -14.42
C THR A 200 10.28 -12.47 -13.74
N SER A 201 9.94 -13.52 -14.51
CA SER A 201 9.26 -14.70 -13.98
C SER A 201 10.08 -15.40 -12.89
N GLN A 202 11.37 -15.57 -13.10
CA GLN A 202 12.26 -16.19 -12.11
C GLN A 202 12.34 -15.39 -10.81
N ILE A 203 12.47 -14.07 -10.89
CA ILE A 203 12.56 -13.20 -9.72
C ILE A 203 11.24 -13.20 -8.96
N LEU A 204 10.12 -13.00 -9.67
CA LEU A 204 8.81 -12.88 -9.02
C LEU A 204 8.36 -14.18 -8.33
N ASN A 205 8.70 -15.35 -8.88
CA ASN A 205 8.33 -16.64 -8.32
C ASN A 205 9.26 -17.13 -7.20
N ASP A 206 10.44 -16.54 -7.04
CA ASP A 206 11.38 -16.84 -5.98
C ASP A 206 11.29 -15.78 -4.87
N TYR A 207 11.00 -16.21 -3.64
CA TYR A 207 10.84 -15.28 -2.52
C TYR A 207 12.13 -14.49 -2.23
N GLU A 208 13.28 -15.18 -2.20
CA GLU A 208 14.56 -14.55 -1.82
C GLU A 208 14.99 -13.51 -2.88
N LYS A 209 14.82 -13.84 -4.16
CA LYS A 209 15.12 -12.90 -5.25
C LYS A 209 14.17 -11.71 -5.29
N ARG A 210 12.88 -11.96 -5.08
CA ARG A 210 11.87 -10.89 -5.04
C ARG A 210 12.10 -9.97 -3.85
N GLU A 211 12.42 -10.53 -2.68
CA GLU A 211 12.77 -9.74 -1.50
C GLU A 211 14.02 -8.89 -1.74
N ALA A 212 15.09 -9.48 -2.29
CA ALA A 212 16.32 -8.75 -2.65
C ALA A 212 16.02 -7.61 -3.64
N MET A 213 15.18 -7.84 -4.64
CA MET A 213 14.77 -6.80 -5.60
C MET A 213 14.04 -5.64 -4.89
N ILE A 214 13.15 -5.96 -3.95
CA ILE A 214 12.43 -4.92 -3.19
C ILE A 214 13.40 -4.14 -2.29
N GLU A 215 14.30 -4.82 -1.59
CA GLU A 215 15.30 -4.16 -0.73
C GLU A 215 16.21 -3.25 -1.55
N ASN A 216 16.75 -3.73 -2.67
CA ASN A 216 17.58 -2.92 -3.56
C ASN A 216 16.84 -1.70 -4.10
N LEU A 217 15.54 -1.85 -4.44
CA LEU A 217 14.73 -0.72 -4.89
C LEU A 217 14.51 0.30 -3.78
N MET A 218 14.25 -0.16 -2.56
CA MET A 218 14.08 0.73 -1.41
C MET A 218 15.35 1.52 -1.10
N ASP A 219 16.52 0.87 -1.18
CA ASP A 219 17.81 1.54 -0.99
C ASP A 219 18.02 2.66 -2.03
N LEU A 220 17.71 2.40 -3.31
CA LEU A 220 17.79 3.40 -4.37
C LEU A 220 16.80 4.56 -4.16
N VAL A 221 15.59 4.27 -3.69
CA VAL A 221 14.58 5.31 -3.39
C VAL A 221 15.09 6.24 -2.28
N GLU A 222 15.73 5.71 -1.26
CA GLU A 222 16.31 6.49 -0.17
C GLU A 222 17.58 7.23 -0.61
N GLU A 223 18.49 6.57 -1.34
CA GLU A 223 19.74 7.16 -1.84
C GLU A 223 19.48 8.40 -2.69
N TYR A 224 18.54 8.32 -3.62
CA TYR A 224 18.17 9.41 -4.50
C TYR A 224 17.12 10.38 -3.93
N ASN A 225 16.63 10.12 -2.72
CA ASN A 225 15.52 10.89 -2.13
C ASN A 225 14.34 11.09 -3.10
N LEU A 226 13.90 10.02 -3.74
CA LEU A 226 12.79 10.03 -4.69
C LEU A 226 11.45 10.27 -3.97
N ASP A 227 10.44 10.77 -4.69
CA ASP A 227 9.08 10.93 -4.18
C ASP A 227 8.21 9.69 -4.39
N GLY A 228 8.63 8.81 -5.28
CA GLY A 228 7.94 7.57 -5.58
C GLY A 228 8.67 6.69 -6.59
N VAL A 229 7.99 5.59 -6.90
CA VAL A 229 8.40 4.64 -7.93
C VAL A 229 7.23 4.44 -8.89
N ASN A 230 7.54 4.42 -10.18
CA ASN A 230 6.63 4.04 -11.26
C ASN A 230 7.05 2.68 -11.80
N VAL A 231 6.33 1.61 -11.46
CA VAL A 231 6.65 0.26 -11.93
C VAL A 231 6.07 0.06 -13.33
N ASP A 232 6.96 -0.16 -14.30
CA ASP A 232 6.64 -0.40 -15.71
C ASP A 232 7.16 -1.77 -16.16
N PHE A 233 6.43 -2.82 -15.78
CA PHE A 233 6.75 -4.20 -16.14
C PHE A 233 5.90 -4.64 -17.32
N GLU A 234 6.59 -4.87 -18.44
CA GLU A 234 5.98 -5.26 -19.71
C GLU A 234 6.34 -6.70 -20.12
N ASN A 235 5.60 -7.25 -21.08
CA ASN A 235 5.86 -8.57 -21.67
C ASN A 235 6.01 -9.69 -20.63
N MET A 236 5.12 -9.72 -19.63
CA MET A 236 5.12 -10.75 -18.59
C MET A 236 4.37 -12.01 -19.03
N ASN A 237 4.61 -13.14 -18.33
CA ASN A 237 3.78 -14.32 -18.49
C ASN A 237 2.42 -14.12 -17.82
N GLU A 238 1.35 -14.57 -18.44
CA GLU A 238 0.01 -14.55 -17.83
C GLU A 238 -0.01 -15.35 -16.50
N SER A 239 0.75 -16.45 -16.43
CA SER A 239 0.89 -17.25 -15.21
C SER A 239 1.46 -16.46 -14.02
N ASP A 240 2.18 -15.38 -14.26
CA ASP A 240 2.86 -14.58 -13.22
C ASP A 240 1.98 -13.50 -12.62
N LYS A 241 0.74 -13.36 -13.07
CA LYS A 241 -0.22 -12.38 -12.57
C LYS A 241 -0.31 -12.32 -11.03
N ASN A 242 -0.41 -13.49 -10.39
CA ASN A 242 -0.56 -13.55 -8.93
C ASN A 242 0.72 -13.16 -8.19
N VAL A 243 1.88 -13.54 -8.71
CA VAL A 243 3.18 -13.21 -8.08
C VAL A 243 3.56 -11.76 -8.35
N TYR A 244 3.16 -11.19 -9.49
CA TYR A 244 3.28 -9.76 -9.75
C TYR A 244 2.40 -8.93 -8.80
N SER A 245 1.15 -9.32 -8.62
CA SER A 245 0.28 -8.69 -7.62
C SER A 245 0.87 -8.77 -6.22
N ARG A 246 1.49 -9.92 -5.87
CA ARG A 246 2.20 -10.09 -4.59
C ARG A 246 3.37 -9.13 -4.45
N PHE A 247 4.19 -8.99 -5.48
CA PHE A 247 5.30 -8.02 -5.50
C PHE A 247 4.82 -6.61 -5.17
N LEU A 248 3.75 -6.16 -5.82
CA LEU A 248 3.16 -4.84 -5.56
C LEU A 248 2.60 -4.72 -4.14
N ILE A 249 1.96 -5.78 -3.62
CA ILE A 249 1.44 -5.83 -2.24
C ILE A 249 2.58 -5.79 -1.21
N GLU A 250 3.73 -6.37 -1.51
CA GLU A 250 4.92 -6.38 -0.65
C GLU A 250 5.69 -5.04 -0.72
N LEU A 251 5.73 -4.38 -1.88
CA LEU A 251 6.41 -3.10 -2.10
C LEU A 251 5.61 -1.89 -1.57
N ALA A 252 4.31 -1.83 -1.85
CA ALA A 252 3.48 -0.67 -1.55
C ALA A 252 3.53 -0.21 -0.08
N PRO A 253 3.40 -1.10 0.94
CA PRO A 253 3.46 -0.68 2.33
C PRO A 253 4.85 -0.18 2.76
N ARG A 254 5.93 -0.67 2.13
CA ARG A 254 7.30 -0.22 2.43
C ARG A 254 7.52 1.21 1.94
N LEU A 255 7.15 1.50 0.70
CA LEU A 255 7.19 2.87 0.15
C LEU A 255 6.30 3.81 0.97
N LYS A 256 5.07 3.39 1.25
CA LYS A 256 4.13 4.18 2.06
C LYS A 256 4.70 4.52 3.43
N LYS A 257 5.37 3.58 4.10
CA LYS A 257 5.95 3.79 5.43
C LYS A 257 6.99 4.90 5.48
N ILE A 258 7.71 5.13 4.39
CA ILE A 258 8.69 6.22 4.24
C ILE A 258 8.13 7.43 3.48
N GLY A 259 6.80 7.49 3.29
CA GLY A 259 6.12 8.62 2.66
C GLY A 259 6.24 8.69 1.15
N LYS A 260 6.52 7.56 0.47
CA LYS A 260 6.76 7.54 -0.98
C LYS A 260 5.60 6.89 -1.74
N THR A 261 5.37 7.35 -2.96
CA THR A 261 4.27 6.88 -3.83
C THR A 261 4.68 5.64 -4.62
N LEU A 262 3.76 4.69 -4.79
CA LEU A 262 3.84 3.64 -5.80
C LEU A 262 2.81 3.91 -6.89
N SER A 263 3.25 4.01 -8.14
CA SER A 263 2.39 3.94 -9.33
C SER A 263 2.77 2.73 -10.19
N VAL A 264 1.84 2.29 -11.01
CA VAL A 264 2.00 1.10 -11.85
C VAL A 264 1.44 1.39 -13.23
N ASP A 265 2.26 1.16 -14.24
CA ASP A 265 1.80 1.21 -15.62
C ASP A 265 1.16 -0.12 -15.99
N VAL A 266 0.02 -0.04 -16.64
CA VAL A 266 -0.70 -1.22 -17.12
C VAL A 266 -1.11 -1.00 -18.57
N THR A 267 -0.91 -2.01 -19.39
CA THR A 267 -1.33 -1.99 -20.79
C THR A 267 -2.86 -1.91 -20.86
N ALA A 268 -3.37 -1.02 -21.72
CA ALA A 268 -4.79 -0.99 -21.99
C ALA A 268 -5.23 -2.34 -22.60
N PRO A 269 -6.37 -2.91 -22.18
CA PRO A 269 -6.82 -4.18 -22.71
C PRO A 269 -7.15 -4.03 -24.21
N ASP A 270 -6.31 -4.63 -25.05
CA ASP A 270 -6.45 -4.64 -26.51
C ASP A 270 -7.08 -5.93 -27.05
N GLY A 271 -7.48 -6.85 -26.14
CA GLY A 271 -7.99 -8.16 -26.48
C GLY A 271 -6.90 -9.20 -26.77
N SER A 272 -5.62 -8.85 -26.65
CA SER A 272 -4.52 -9.82 -26.65
C SER A 272 -4.37 -10.44 -25.26
N GLU A 273 -3.86 -11.68 -25.20
CA GLU A 273 -3.60 -12.39 -23.93
C GLU A 273 -2.23 -12.02 -23.32
N THR A 274 -1.57 -11.01 -23.85
CA THR A 274 -0.26 -10.52 -23.36
C THR A 274 -0.45 -9.26 -22.52
N TRP A 275 0.08 -9.33 -21.32
CA TRP A 275 0.16 -8.23 -20.37
C TRP A 275 1.49 -7.50 -20.49
#